data_40681455b32a88bf0603273b75cc2177
#
_entry.id   40681455b32a88bf0603273b75cc2177
#
_cell.length_a   1.000
_cell.length_b   1.000
_cell.length_c   1.000
_cell.angle_alpha   90.00
_cell.angle_beta   90.00
_cell.angle_gamma   90.00
#
_symmetry.space_group_name_H-M   'P 1'
#
loop_
_entity.id
_entity.type
_entity.pdbx_description
1 polymer ?
#
loop_
_entity_poly.entity_id
_entity_poly.type
_entity_poly.pdbx_seq_one_letter_code
_entity_poly.pdbx_strand_id
1 'polypeptide(L)'
;RESFNESVDVAFNLGVDPRHAEENIRLSINLPHGIGKEVSVLAIVNADKEAEAKDAGAYFAGKDEFLDKIKAGWTDVDKIVVTPDLMVELGKLGKVLGPKGLMPNPKSGTVTNDVAKAIKELKAGKLDARVEKNGILQSSIGKTSFTEEQLKENFNTLQGAVMSAKPNSFKGKYLKSISISSTLGPGIKIGTE
;
A
#
# COMPACT_ATOMS: atom_id res chain seq x y z
N ARG A 1 22.80 16.70 -3.64
CA ARG A 1 22.13 15.42 -3.29
C ARG A 1 21.76 15.34 -1.80
N GLU A 2 22.44 16.05 -0.93
CA GLU A 2 22.18 16.06 0.53
C GLU A 2 20.83 16.68 0.93
N SER A 3 20.18 17.45 0.06
CA SER A 3 18.92 18.14 0.34
C SER A 3 17.64 17.33 0.03
N PHE A 4 17.76 16.17 -0.62
CA PHE A 4 16.61 15.35 -1.01
C PHE A 4 16.57 14.03 -0.24
N ASN A 5 15.53 13.86 0.59
CA ASN A 5 15.30 12.63 1.34
C ASN A 5 14.67 11.57 0.43
N GLU A 6 15.53 10.76 -0.21
CA GLU A 6 15.11 9.74 -1.18
C GLU A 6 14.35 8.59 -0.50
N SER A 7 13.47 7.94 -1.24
CA SER A 7 12.87 6.67 -0.81
C SER A 7 13.86 5.54 -1.06
N VAL A 8 13.83 4.54 -0.20
CA VAL A 8 14.54 3.27 -0.38
C VAL A 8 13.50 2.23 -0.79
N ASP A 9 13.64 1.73 -2.00
CA ASP A 9 12.69 0.82 -2.63
C ASP A 9 13.31 -0.57 -2.80
N VAL A 10 12.47 -1.60 -2.61
CA VAL A 10 12.83 -3.01 -2.77
C VAL A 10 11.99 -3.63 -3.86
N ALA A 11 12.62 -4.39 -4.73
CA ALA A 11 11.96 -5.19 -5.75
C ALA A 11 12.24 -6.68 -5.52
N PHE A 12 11.19 -7.46 -5.30
CA PHE A 12 11.22 -8.91 -5.22
C PHE A 12 10.81 -9.48 -6.57
N ASN A 13 11.73 -10.13 -7.27
CA ASN A 13 11.41 -10.88 -8.48
C ASN A 13 10.96 -12.29 -8.06
N LEU A 14 9.67 -12.54 -8.22
CA LEU A 14 9.03 -13.80 -7.84
C LEU A 14 8.86 -14.70 -9.06
N GLY A 15 8.82 -16.01 -8.83
CA GLY A 15 8.61 -16.99 -9.90
C GLY A 15 7.14 -17.14 -10.34
N VAL A 16 6.22 -16.39 -9.72
CA VAL A 16 4.77 -16.52 -9.95
C VAL A 16 4.33 -15.91 -11.27
N ASP A 17 3.24 -16.44 -11.84
CA ASP A 17 2.54 -15.86 -12.98
C ASP A 17 1.23 -15.19 -12.51
N PRO A 18 1.18 -13.84 -12.41
CA PRO A 18 0.01 -13.11 -11.90
C PRO A 18 -1.24 -13.19 -12.79
N ARG A 19 -1.13 -13.82 -13.97
CA ARG A 19 -2.30 -14.10 -14.84
C ARG A 19 -3.22 -15.14 -14.22
N HIS A 20 -2.65 -16.03 -13.39
CA HIS A 20 -3.42 -16.98 -12.62
C HIS A 20 -3.93 -16.32 -11.33
N ALA A 21 -5.22 -16.42 -11.06
CA ALA A 21 -5.85 -15.78 -9.90
C ALA A 21 -5.24 -16.22 -8.55
N GLU A 22 -4.78 -17.47 -8.47
CA GLU A 22 -4.14 -18.05 -7.29
C GLU A 22 -2.72 -17.50 -7.03
N GLU A 23 -2.03 -17.05 -8.09
CA GLU A 23 -0.67 -16.51 -8.02
C GLU A 23 -0.64 -14.97 -7.99
N ASN A 24 -1.80 -14.32 -8.01
CA ASN A 24 -1.92 -12.87 -7.85
C ASN A 24 -1.82 -12.47 -6.38
N ILE A 25 -0.59 -12.35 -5.91
CA ILE A 25 -0.28 -12.05 -4.51
C ILE A 25 -0.58 -10.58 -4.21
N ARG A 26 -1.34 -10.37 -3.15
CA ARG A 26 -1.61 -9.06 -2.55
C ARG A 26 -1.37 -9.16 -1.06
N LEU A 27 -0.53 -8.27 -0.56
CA LEU A 27 -0.10 -8.23 0.83
C LEU A 27 -0.48 -6.89 1.44
N SER A 28 -0.96 -6.94 2.66
CA SER A 28 -1.11 -5.76 3.50
C SER A 28 -0.26 -5.98 4.76
N ILE A 29 0.76 -5.16 4.93
CA ILE A 29 1.81 -5.36 5.93
C ILE A 29 1.95 -4.08 6.75
N ASN A 30 2.07 -4.22 8.06
CA ASN A 30 2.42 -3.10 8.93
C ASN A 30 3.94 -3.11 9.11
N LEU A 31 4.60 -2.08 8.60
CA LEU A 31 6.03 -1.89 8.81
C LEU A 31 6.26 -1.28 10.20
N PRO A 32 7.20 -1.83 11.01
CA PRO A 32 7.42 -1.35 12.39
C PRO A 32 7.82 0.12 12.47
N HIS A 33 8.57 0.61 11.48
CA HIS A 33 9.03 2.01 11.42
C HIS A 33 8.30 2.85 10.37
N GLY A 34 7.22 2.31 9.76
CA GLY A 34 6.52 2.97 8.67
C GLY A 34 7.40 3.16 7.42
N ILE A 35 6.93 3.99 6.48
CA ILE A 35 7.64 4.30 5.23
C ILE A 35 8.27 5.71 5.22
N GLY A 36 8.15 6.47 6.32
CA GLY A 36 8.66 7.84 6.41
C GLY A 36 7.95 8.86 5.51
N LYS A 37 6.75 8.53 5.02
CA LYS A 37 5.88 9.43 4.25
C LYS A 37 4.60 9.66 5.04
N GLU A 38 4.21 10.92 5.19
CA GLU A 38 2.86 11.24 5.67
C GLU A 38 1.84 10.83 4.60
N VAL A 39 0.97 9.88 4.95
CA VAL A 39 -0.05 9.37 4.04
C VAL A 39 -1.29 10.25 4.16
N SER A 40 -1.68 10.90 3.06
CA SER A 40 -2.94 11.63 2.98
C SER A 40 -4.10 10.65 2.80
N VAL A 41 -4.93 10.52 3.84
CA VAL A 41 -6.07 9.60 3.86
C VAL A 41 -7.37 10.38 3.66
N LEU A 42 -8.15 9.96 2.66
CA LEU A 42 -9.54 10.38 2.47
C LEU A 42 -10.48 9.32 3.08
N ALA A 43 -11.33 9.73 3.99
CA ALA A 43 -12.40 8.90 4.54
C ALA A 43 -13.73 9.21 3.85
N ILE A 44 -14.26 8.24 3.09
CA ILE A 44 -15.61 8.35 2.50
C ILE A 44 -16.57 7.65 3.45
N VAL A 45 -17.26 8.47 4.23
CA VAL A 45 -18.14 8.04 5.32
C VAL A 45 -19.40 8.89 5.36
N ASN A 46 -20.45 8.38 6.02
CA ASN A 46 -21.64 9.14 6.31
C ASN A 46 -21.35 10.22 7.38
N ALA A 47 -22.20 11.24 7.44
CA ALA A 47 -22.04 12.40 8.33
C ALA A 47 -21.80 12.00 9.82
N ASP A 48 -22.41 10.91 10.27
CA ASP A 48 -22.27 10.41 11.64
C ASP A 48 -20.82 10.01 12.00
N LYS A 49 -20.02 9.61 11.01
CA LYS A 49 -18.63 9.14 11.19
C LYS A 49 -17.57 10.14 10.73
N GLU A 50 -17.98 11.30 10.20
CA GLU A 50 -17.02 12.30 9.74
C GLU A 50 -16.15 12.87 10.86
N ALA A 51 -16.77 13.16 12.01
CA ALA A 51 -16.04 13.63 13.19
C ALA A 51 -15.02 12.59 13.66
N GLU A 52 -15.44 11.33 13.80
CA GLU A 52 -14.56 10.21 14.18
C GLU A 52 -13.38 10.04 13.21
N ALA A 53 -13.62 10.17 11.90
CA ALA A 53 -12.57 10.08 10.90
C ALA A 53 -11.57 11.24 10.98
N LYS A 54 -12.03 12.46 11.22
CA LYS A 54 -11.17 13.64 11.41
C LYS A 54 -10.34 13.53 12.69
N ASP A 55 -10.94 13.10 13.79
CA ASP A 55 -10.26 12.89 15.08
C ASP A 55 -9.21 11.77 14.98
N ALA A 56 -9.45 10.74 14.16
CA ALA A 56 -8.47 9.72 13.85
C ALA A 56 -7.32 10.22 12.95
N GLY A 57 -7.46 11.43 12.40
CA GLY A 57 -6.45 12.09 11.61
C GLY A 57 -6.62 11.94 10.09
N ALA A 58 -7.83 11.66 9.58
CA ALA A 58 -8.07 11.74 8.13
C ALA A 58 -7.77 13.17 7.63
N TYR A 59 -7.12 13.25 6.46
CA TYR A 59 -6.86 14.54 5.84
C TYR A 59 -8.15 15.17 5.29
N PHE A 60 -9.01 14.29 4.74
CA PHE A 60 -10.35 14.64 4.30
C PHE A 60 -11.36 13.61 4.80
N ALA A 61 -12.56 14.03 5.19
CA ALA A 61 -13.66 13.16 5.54
C ALA A 61 -14.98 13.75 5.03
N GLY A 62 -15.80 12.93 4.38
CA GLY A 62 -17.10 13.33 3.83
C GLY A 62 -17.59 12.32 2.81
N LYS A 63 -18.79 12.57 2.24
CA LYS A 63 -19.41 11.69 1.25
C LYS A 63 -19.54 12.36 -0.12
N ASP A 64 -20.62 13.11 -0.33
CA ASP A 64 -21.07 13.54 -1.67
C ASP A 64 -20.08 14.50 -2.33
N GLU A 65 -19.51 15.42 -1.56
CA GLU A 65 -18.52 16.38 -2.04
C GLU A 65 -17.30 15.68 -2.66
N PHE A 66 -16.78 14.64 -2.00
CA PHE A 66 -15.59 13.94 -2.47
C PHE A 66 -15.91 12.96 -3.60
N LEU A 67 -17.10 12.36 -3.61
CA LEU A 67 -17.55 11.55 -4.74
C LEU A 67 -17.63 12.37 -6.02
N ASP A 68 -18.13 13.59 -5.94
CA ASP A 68 -18.23 14.50 -7.10
C ASP A 68 -16.86 15.04 -7.52
N LYS A 69 -15.98 15.37 -6.59
CA LYS A 69 -14.58 15.72 -6.88
C LYS A 69 -13.83 14.59 -7.59
N ILE A 70 -13.99 13.33 -7.13
CA ILE A 70 -13.39 12.17 -7.77
C ILE A 70 -13.95 11.93 -9.18
N LYS A 71 -15.27 12.13 -9.39
CA LYS A 71 -15.88 12.09 -10.74
C LYS A 71 -15.25 13.12 -11.66
N ALA A 72 -14.94 14.31 -11.14
CA ALA A 72 -14.25 15.37 -11.88
C ALA A 72 -12.75 15.07 -12.12
N GLY A 73 -12.22 13.95 -11.60
CA GLY A 73 -10.84 13.53 -11.80
C GLY A 73 -9.88 13.90 -10.66
N TRP A 74 -10.38 14.49 -9.57
CA TRP A 74 -9.54 14.79 -8.40
C TRP A 74 -9.09 13.50 -7.69
N THR A 75 -7.81 13.37 -7.42
CA THR A 75 -7.21 12.19 -6.81
C THR A 75 -5.94 12.53 -6.00
N ASP A 76 -5.93 13.73 -5.39
CA ASP A 76 -4.78 14.23 -4.62
C ASP A 76 -4.74 13.66 -3.20
N VAL A 77 -4.89 12.33 -3.12
CA VAL A 77 -4.82 11.56 -1.88
C VAL A 77 -4.04 10.27 -2.12
N ASP A 78 -3.38 9.78 -1.08
CA ASP A 78 -2.60 8.53 -1.16
C ASP A 78 -3.45 7.29 -0.91
N LYS A 79 -4.44 7.38 -0.03
CA LYS A 79 -5.31 6.26 0.34
C LYS A 79 -6.75 6.71 0.56
N ILE A 80 -7.68 5.82 0.25
CA ILE A 80 -9.12 6.03 0.48
C ILE A 80 -9.62 4.93 1.42
N VAL A 81 -10.27 5.34 2.52
CA VAL A 81 -11.00 4.46 3.44
C VAL A 81 -12.48 4.69 3.22
N VAL A 82 -13.25 3.62 3.17
CA VAL A 82 -14.69 3.68 2.89
C VAL A 82 -15.46 2.71 3.78
N THR A 83 -16.68 3.09 4.16
CA THR A 83 -17.61 2.15 4.79
C THR A 83 -18.22 1.21 3.73
N PRO A 84 -18.53 -0.06 4.08
CA PRO A 84 -19.08 -1.03 3.13
C PRO A 84 -20.32 -0.54 2.38
N ASP A 85 -21.17 0.23 3.05
CA ASP A 85 -22.42 0.77 2.50
C ASP A 85 -22.17 1.69 1.28
N LEU A 86 -21.09 2.46 1.31
CA LEU A 86 -20.72 3.43 0.27
C LEU A 86 -19.86 2.81 -0.84
N MET A 87 -19.42 1.57 -0.68
CA MET A 87 -18.60 0.88 -1.66
C MET A 87 -19.29 0.72 -3.02
N VAL A 88 -20.62 0.57 -3.02
CA VAL A 88 -21.42 0.45 -4.26
C VAL A 88 -21.36 1.75 -5.08
N GLU A 89 -21.44 2.90 -4.41
CA GLU A 89 -21.33 4.21 -5.06
C GLU A 89 -19.92 4.45 -5.58
N LEU A 90 -18.92 4.12 -4.78
CA LEU A 90 -17.50 4.24 -5.15
C LEU A 90 -17.12 3.28 -6.29
N GLY A 91 -17.75 2.12 -6.36
CA GLY A 91 -17.55 1.14 -7.44
C GLY A 91 -17.78 1.72 -8.84
N LYS A 92 -18.72 2.67 -8.98
CA LYS A 92 -18.99 3.39 -10.23
C LYS A 92 -17.78 4.25 -10.67
N LEU A 93 -16.94 4.67 -9.72
CA LEU A 93 -15.74 5.46 -9.93
C LEU A 93 -14.47 4.63 -10.14
N GLY A 94 -14.61 3.30 -10.21
CA GLY A 94 -13.51 2.37 -10.39
C GLY A 94 -12.64 2.64 -11.63
N LYS A 95 -13.22 3.23 -12.68
CA LYS A 95 -12.49 3.66 -13.89
C LYS A 95 -11.47 4.77 -13.62
N VAL A 96 -11.72 5.62 -12.63
CA VAL A 96 -10.84 6.74 -12.23
C VAL A 96 -9.84 6.27 -11.17
N LEU A 97 -10.32 5.55 -10.14
CA LEU A 97 -9.53 5.14 -8.99
C LEU A 97 -8.66 3.91 -9.26
N GLY A 98 -9.12 3.01 -10.15
CA GLY A 98 -8.44 1.75 -10.45
C GLY A 98 -7.03 1.93 -11.00
N PRO A 99 -6.81 2.72 -12.09
CA PRO A 99 -5.48 2.94 -12.66
C PRO A 99 -4.49 3.58 -11.70
N LYS A 100 -4.99 4.42 -10.75
CA LYS A 100 -4.18 5.10 -9.75
C LYS A 100 -3.93 4.25 -8.48
N GLY A 101 -4.50 3.05 -8.41
CA GLY A 101 -4.34 2.18 -7.23
C GLY A 101 -5.05 2.66 -5.97
N LEU A 102 -5.96 3.64 -6.09
CA LEU A 102 -6.69 4.25 -4.99
C LEU A 102 -8.00 3.51 -4.63
N MET A 103 -8.37 2.48 -5.41
CA MET A 103 -9.61 1.73 -5.18
C MET A 103 -9.53 0.96 -3.86
N PRO A 104 -10.44 1.23 -2.89
CA PRO A 104 -10.47 0.51 -1.63
C PRO A 104 -10.71 -0.98 -1.83
N ASN A 105 -10.12 -1.79 -0.97
CA ASN A 105 -10.26 -3.24 -1.00
C ASN A 105 -10.47 -3.79 0.41
N PRO A 106 -11.46 -4.68 0.64
CA PRO A 106 -11.65 -5.34 1.93
C PRO A 106 -10.41 -6.10 2.42
N LYS A 107 -9.64 -6.70 1.49
CA LYS A 107 -8.43 -7.46 1.84
C LYS A 107 -7.29 -6.58 2.39
N SER A 108 -7.23 -5.31 2.00
CA SER A 108 -6.27 -4.34 2.54
C SER A 108 -6.80 -3.63 3.80
N GLY A 109 -8.05 -3.91 4.20
CA GLY A 109 -8.68 -3.29 5.37
C GLY A 109 -9.07 -1.83 5.17
N THR A 110 -9.12 -1.36 3.91
CA THR A 110 -9.56 0.00 3.55
C THR A 110 -11.08 0.10 3.38
N VAL A 111 -11.79 -1.03 3.42
CA VAL A 111 -13.25 -1.11 3.48
C VAL A 111 -13.62 -1.67 4.85
N THR A 112 -14.05 -0.82 5.76
CA THR A 112 -14.34 -1.21 7.15
C THR A 112 -15.37 -0.29 7.80
N ASN A 113 -16.06 -0.80 8.80
CA ASN A 113 -16.94 -0.01 9.65
C ASN A 113 -16.18 0.76 10.74
N ASP A 114 -14.99 0.28 11.12
CA ASP A 114 -14.08 0.91 12.09
C ASP A 114 -13.07 1.79 11.34
N VAL A 115 -13.54 2.98 10.97
CA VAL A 115 -12.78 3.94 10.17
C VAL A 115 -11.58 4.49 10.94
N ALA A 116 -11.76 4.76 12.23
CA ALA A 116 -10.71 5.33 13.07
C ALA A 116 -9.49 4.40 13.17
N LYS A 117 -9.72 3.11 13.37
CA LYS A 117 -8.67 2.11 13.42
C LYS A 117 -7.92 2.01 12.09
N ALA A 118 -8.67 1.94 10.97
CA ALA A 118 -8.08 1.85 9.64
C ALA A 118 -7.18 3.06 9.31
N ILE A 119 -7.63 4.27 9.66
CA ILE A 119 -6.84 5.50 9.44
C ILE A 119 -5.56 5.48 10.26
N LYS A 120 -5.63 5.08 11.54
CA LYS A 120 -4.46 4.97 12.41
C LYS A 120 -3.46 3.94 11.89
N GLU A 121 -3.93 2.77 11.44
CA GLU A 121 -3.07 1.73 10.84
C GLU A 121 -2.39 2.22 9.56
N LEU A 122 -3.11 2.90 8.67
CA LEU A 122 -2.55 3.47 7.43
C LEU A 122 -1.48 4.53 7.74
N LYS A 123 -1.70 5.37 8.74
CA LYS A 123 -0.71 6.35 9.20
C LYS A 123 0.48 5.73 9.93
N ALA A 124 0.26 4.62 10.63
CA ALA A 124 1.32 3.87 11.29
C ALA A 124 2.27 3.14 10.33
N GLY A 125 1.98 3.17 9.01
CA GLY A 125 2.84 2.57 7.99
C GLY A 125 2.31 1.27 7.40
N LYS A 126 0.99 1.09 7.41
CA LYS A 126 0.37 -0.03 6.68
C LYS A 126 0.61 0.12 5.18
N LEU A 127 1.33 -0.84 4.65
CA LEU A 127 1.75 -0.91 3.28
C LEU A 127 0.93 -1.96 2.52
N ASP A 128 0.38 -1.56 1.37
CA ASP A 128 -0.25 -2.49 0.44
C ASP A 128 0.71 -2.78 -0.71
N ALA A 129 1.17 -4.02 -0.79
CA ALA A 129 2.04 -4.48 -1.86
C ALA A 129 1.30 -5.48 -2.75
N ARG A 130 1.52 -5.39 -4.05
CA ARG A 130 0.89 -6.23 -5.05
C ARG A 130 1.91 -6.68 -6.08
N VAL A 131 1.82 -7.93 -6.50
CA VAL A 131 2.64 -8.43 -7.61
C VAL A 131 2.13 -7.83 -8.92
N GLU A 132 3.05 -7.27 -9.72
CA GLU A 132 2.78 -6.74 -11.05
C GLU A 132 2.71 -7.87 -12.10
N LYS A 133 2.28 -7.53 -13.32
CA LYS A 133 2.13 -8.47 -14.44
C LYS A 133 3.40 -9.27 -14.77
N ASN A 134 4.57 -8.75 -14.41
CA ASN A 134 5.87 -9.39 -14.66
C ASN A 134 6.34 -10.30 -13.51
N GLY A 135 5.50 -10.55 -12.50
CA GLY A 135 5.88 -11.34 -11.33
C GLY A 135 6.78 -10.58 -10.35
N ILE A 136 6.85 -9.26 -10.44
CA ILE A 136 7.68 -8.42 -9.56
C ILE A 136 6.78 -7.74 -8.52
N LEU A 137 7.18 -7.80 -7.25
CA LEU A 137 6.57 -7.05 -6.16
C LEU A 137 7.52 -5.92 -5.77
N GLN A 138 7.06 -4.68 -5.93
CA GLN A 138 7.82 -3.48 -5.60
C GLN A 138 7.19 -2.78 -4.41
N SER A 139 8.05 -2.26 -3.53
CA SER A 139 7.61 -1.56 -2.34
C SER A 139 8.69 -0.69 -1.74
N SER A 140 8.31 0.44 -1.15
CA SER A 140 9.22 1.27 -0.37
C SER A 140 9.33 0.72 1.06
N ILE A 141 10.55 0.65 1.58
CA ILE A 141 10.85 0.21 2.95
C ILE A 141 11.22 1.35 3.89
N GLY A 142 11.34 2.57 3.37
CA GLY A 142 11.67 3.75 4.17
C GLY A 142 12.30 4.86 3.36
N LYS A 143 12.99 5.72 4.05
CA LYS A 143 13.70 6.88 3.51
C LYS A 143 15.20 6.77 3.80
N THR A 144 16.02 7.52 3.04
CA THR A 144 17.47 7.62 3.30
C THR A 144 17.81 8.26 4.65
N SER A 145 16.85 8.93 5.27
CA SER A 145 16.97 9.46 6.64
C SER A 145 16.81 8.41 7.73
N PHE A 146 16.35 7.20 7.39
CA PHE A 146 16.21 6.11 8.36
C PHE A 146 17.57 5.52 8.71
N THR A 147 17.69 4.99 9.94
CA THR A 147 18.89 4.26 10.34
C THR A 147 18.96 2.90 9.61
N GLU A 148 20.16 2.34 9.51
CA GLU A 148 20.37 1.03 8.92
C GLU A 148 19.54 -0.06 9.61
N GLU A 149 19.42 0.01 10.93
CA GLU A 149 18.63 -0.94 11.72
C GLU A 149 17.14 -0.86 11.38
N GLN A 150 16.58 0.35 11.28
CA GLN A 150 15.18 0.57 10.90
C GLN A 150 14.87 0.02 9.49
N LEU A 151 15.78 0.26 8.54
CA LEU A 151 15.63 -0.27 7.18
C LEU A 151 15.72 -1.80 7.14
N LYS A 152 16.63 -2.39 7.94
CA LYS A 152 16.74 -3.86 8.07
C LYS A 152 15.49 -4.48 8.68
N GLU A 153 14.94 -3.91 9.73
CA GLU A 153 13.72 -4.42 10.36
C GLU A 153 12.53 -4.35 9.42
N ASN A 154 12.34 -3.22 8.73
CA ASN A 154 11.31 -3.06 7.72
C ASN A 154 11.49 -4.07 6.57
N PHE A 155 12.72 -4.24 6.08
CA PHE A 155 13.04 -5.20 5.03
C PHE A 155 12.74 -6.65 5.46
N ASN A 156 13.17 -7.06 6.65
CA ASN A 156 12.94 -8.41 7.17
C ASN A 156 11.44 -8.69 7.35
N THR A 157 10.69 -7.70 7.85
CA THR A 157 9.23 -7.82 7.99
C THR A 157 8.56 -8.00 6.64
N LEU A 158 8.95 -7.20 5.64
CA LEU A 158 8.43 -7.30 4.28
C LEU A 158 8.81 -8.64 3.62
N GLN A 159 10.07 -9.05 3.73
CA GLN A 159 10.56 -10.34 3.20
C GLN A 159 9.82 -11.53 3.83
N GLY A 160 9.65 -11.53 5.15
CA GLY A 160 8.91 -12.56 5.88
C GLY A 160 7.46 -12.67 5.40
N ALA A 161 6.78 -11.53 5.21
CA ALA A 161 5.41 -11.49 4.68
C ALA A 161 5.33 -12.00 3.24
N VAL A 162 6.29 -11.61 2.38
CA VAL A 162 6.37 -12.11 0.99
C VAL A 162 6.57 -13.62 0.96
N MET A 163 7.47 -14.15 1.79
CA MET A 163 7.72 -15.60 1.87
C MET A 163 6.51 -16.37 2.41
N SER A 164 5.80 -15.82 3.39
CA SER A 164 4.58 -16.43 3.95
C SER A 164 3.42 -16.45 2.96
N ALA A 165 3.41 -15.53 2.00
CA ALA A 165 2.38 -15.43 0.98
C ALA A 165 2.60 -16.36 -0.23
N LYS A 166 3.61 -17.22 -0.19
CA LYS A 166 3.86 -18.20 -1.24
C LYS A 166 2.62 -19.11 -1.41
N PRO A 167 2.04 -19.19 -2.64
CA PRO A 167 0.93 -20.10 -2.90
C PRO A 167 1.34 -21.56 -2.72
N ASN A 168 0.48 -22.37 -2.09
CA ASN A 168 0.74 -23.80 -1.91
C ASN A 168 0.82 -24.57 -3.24
N SER A 169 0.12 -24.08 -4.27
CA SER A 169 0.12 -24.64 -5.62
C SER A 169 1.42 -24.36 -6.38
N PHE A 170 2.21 -23.40 -5.94
CA PHE A 170 3.42 -22.98 -6.66
C PHE A 170 4.56 -24.00 -6.54
N LYS A 171 5.03 -24.49 -7.70
CA LYS A 171 6.18 -25.41 -7.81
C LYS A 171 7.36 -24.66 -8.45
N GLY A 172 8.53 -24.73 -7.80
CA GLY A 172 9.76 -24.13 -8.30
C GLY A 172 10.38 -23.08 -7.37
N LYS A 173 11.31 -22.28 -7.92
CA LYS A 173 11.99 -21.21 -7.15
C LYS A 173 11.09 -19.99 -7.04
N TYR A 174 10.49 -19.80 -5.86
CA TYR A 174 9.54 -18.70 -5.61
C TYR A 174 10.24 -17.34 -5.64
N LEU A 175 11.31 -17.17 -4.89
CA LEU A 175 12.10 -15.94 -4.86
C LEU A 175 13.29 -16.06 -5.82
N LYS A 176 13.27 -15.37 -6.95
CA LYS A 176 14.33 -15.40 -7.97
C LYS A 176 15.48 -14.47 -7.63
N SER A 177 15.16 -13.22 -7.32
CA SER A 177 16.13 -12.19 -6.94
C SER A 177 15.47 -11.08 -6.13
N ILE A 178 16.29 -10.41 -5.31
CA ILE A 178 15.92 -9.20 -4.59
C ILE A 178 16.86 -8.09 -5.04
N SER A 179 16.31 -6.89 -5.24
CA SER A 179 17.11 -5.70 -5.52
C SER A 179 16.63 -4.55 -4.66
N ILE A 180 17.56 -3.78 -4.12
CA ILE A 180 17.30 -2.53 -3.39
C ILE A 180 17.90 -1.37 -4.16
N SER A 181 17.19 -0.24 -4.16
CA SER A 181 17.70 1.01 -4.74
C SER A 181 17.16 2.21 -3.97
N SER A 182 17.91 3.30 -3.94
CA SER A 182 17.34 4.61 -3.65
C SER A 182 16.71 5.18 -4.92
N THR A 183 15.88 6.22 -4.79
CA THR A 183 15.13 6.83 -5.92
C THR A 183 16.03 7.19 -7.09
N LEU A 184 17.21 7.74 -6.83
CA LEU A 184 18.19 8.16 -7.85
C LEU A 184 19.47 7.31 -7.83
N GLY A 185 19.52 6.27 -7.03
CA GLY A 185 20.67 5.39 -6.86
C GLY A 185 20.67 4.20 -7.82
N PRO A 186 21.79 3.49 -7.89
CA PRO A 186 21.87 2.23 -8.64
C PRO A 186 21.08 1.12 -7.93
N GLY A 187 20.56 0.18 -8.72
CA GLY A 187 19.97 -1.04 -8.19
C GLY A 187 21.04 -2.02 -7.70
N ILE A 188 20.97 -2.42 -6.43
CA ILE A 188 21.89 -3.36 -5.81
C ILE A 188 21.16 -4.68 -5.61
N LYS A 189 21.71 -5.77 -6.13
CA LYS A 189 21.18 -7.12 -5.88
C LYS A 189 21.60 -7.61 -4.51
N ILE A 190 20.66 -8.22 -3.80
CA ILE A 190 20.89 -8.85 -2.50
C ILE A 190 20.87 -10.38 -2.69
N GLY A 191 21.69 -11.10 -1.91
CA GLY A 191 21.65 -12.55 -1.85
C GLY A 191 20.27 -13.07 -1.41
N THR A 192 19.82 -14.16 -2.00
CA THR A 192 18.53 -14.81 -1.71
C THR A 192 18.73 -16.12 -0.95
N GLU A 193 19.80 -16.20 -0.15
CA GLU A 193 20.06 -17.38 0.69
C GLU A 193 19.07 -17.46 1.85
#